data_9ae8d20afeb91d46439faed7ea92771c
#
_entry.id   9ae8d20afeb91d46439faed7ea92771c
#
_cell.length_a   1.000
_cell.length_b   1.000
_cell.length_c   1.000
_cell.angle_alpha   90.00
_cell.angle_beta   90.00
_cell.angle_gamma   90.00
#
_symmetry.space_group_name_H-M   'P 1'
#
loop_
_entity.id
_entity.type
_entity.pdbx_description
1 polymer ?
#
loop_
_entity_poly.entity_id
_entity_poly.type
_entity_poly.pdbx_seq_one_letter_code
_entity_poly.pdbx_strand_id
1 'polypeptide(L)'
;TVGVSGFEFLSKTDILDANGNAYHYWSDGSIKNMPETASGSQYAVDLKRDYVYETDVRESNVSLFGKYPERSFSTVYGAGIVMKVTERVDMKFNFQMYITATDYIDGLTKQNGGNKHKDKFTYSSVSLQYDLIAKPLKIKKKKKPVVDPSTIDWLALDKSDYDKDGVDDMKDNCQGTPKDKSEFRWLS
;
A
#
# COMPACT_ATOMS: atom_id res chain seq x y z
N THR A 1 -7.72 -7.64 10.47
CA THR A 1 -8.71 -8.67 10.08
C THR A 1 -8.06 -10.03 10.12
N VAL A 2 -8.74 -10.99 10.73
CA VAL A 2 -8.39 -12.41 10.68
C VAL A 2 -9.67 -13.15 10.33
N GLY A 3 -9.57 -14.14 9.44
CA GLY A 3 -10.76 -14.87 8.99
C GLY A 3 -10.42 -16.18 8.27
N VAL A 4 -11.47 -16.87 7.86
CA VAL A 4 -11.40 -18.04 7.00
C VAL A 4 -12.20 -17.74 5.74
N SER A 5 -11.68 -18.15 4.58
CA SER A 5 -12.30 -17.95 3.29
C SER A 5 -12.34 -19.27 2.52
N GLY A 6 -13.47 -19.56 1.88
CA GLY A 6 -13.56 -20.56 0.84
C GLY A 6 -13.40 -19.89 -0.52
N PHE A 7 -12.67 -20.50 -1.43
CA PHE A 7 -12.48 -19.96 -2.77
C PHE A 7 -12.42 -21.07 -3.83
N GLU A 8 -12.76 -20.68 -5.03
CA GLU A 8 -12.63 -21.50 -6.22
C GLU A 8 -11.54 -20.90 -7.11
N PHE A 9 -10.76 -21.76 -7.77
CA PHE A 9 -9.67 -21.33 -8.62
C PHE A 9 -9.59 -22.17 -9.89
N LEU A 10 -9.35 -21.49 -11.01
CA LEU A 10 -9.14 -22.07 -12.32
C LEU A 10 -7.92 -21.38 -12.94
N SER A 11 -6.75 -21.92 -12.60
CA SER A 11 -5.48 -21.34 -13.02
C SER A 11 -5.21 -21.63 -14.47
N LYS A 12 -4.73 -20.63 -15.19
CA LYS A 12 -4.25 -20.74 -16.56
C LYS A 12 -2.79 -20.32 -16.62
N THR A 13 -2.05 -20.91 -17.54
CA THR A 13 -0.65 -20.58 -17.78
C THR A 13 -0.42 -20.29 -19.26
N ASP A 14 0.57 -19.47 -19.52
CA ASP A 14 1.06 -19.09 -20.82
C ASP A 14 2.31 -19.94 -21.09
N ILE A 15 2.16 -21.02 -21.88
CA ILE A 15 3.24 -21.93 -22.24
C ILE A 15 3.47 -22.05 -23.74
N LEU A 16 2.64 -21.43 -24.56
CA LEU A 16 2.75 -21.41 -26.02
C LEU A 16 2.82 -19.94 -26.50
N ASP A 17 3.57 -19.72 -27.58
CA ASP A 17 3.51 -18.45 -28.29
C ASP A 17 2.28 -18.33 -29.21
N ALA A 18 2.05 -17.18 -29.81
CA ALA A 18 0.94 -16.93 -30.73
C ALA A 18 0.92 -17.88 -31.96
N ASN A 19 2.01 -18.60 -32.23
CA ASN A 19 2.13 -19.58 -33.32
C ASN A 19 1.99 -21.02 -32.82
N GLY A 20 1.77 -21.22 -31.52
CA GLY A 20 1.64 -22.54 -30.90
C GLY A 20 2.97 -23.21 -30.58
N ASN A 21 4.08 -22.51 -30.57
CA ASN A 21 5.37 -23.03 -30.13
C ASN A 21 5.49 -22.97 -28.61
N ALA A 22 5.97 -24.07 -28.01
CA ALA A 22 6.18 -24.12 -26.58
C ALA A 22 7.36 -23.24 -26.14
N TYR A 23 7.20 -22.56 -25.01
CA TYR A 23 8.29 -21.84 -24.35
C TYR A 23 9.22 -22.77 -23.61
N HIS A 24 10.51 -22.67 -23.91
CA HIS A 24 11.56 -23.38 -23.19
C HIS A 24 12.45 -22.39 -22.45
N TYR A 25 12.42 -22.44 -21.13
CA TYR A 25 13.23 -21.58 -20.27
C TYR A 25 14.62 -22.15 -20.12
N TRP A 26 15.61 -21.40 -20.52
CA TRP A 26 17.01 -21.77 -20.45
C TRP A 26 17.66 -21.32 -19.14
N SER A 27 18.81 -21.91 -18.83
CA SER A 27 19.55 -21.62 -17.59
C SER A 27 20.07 -20.18 -17.52
N ASP A 28 20.23 -19.50 -18.65
CA ASP A 28 20.59 -18.08 -18.75
C ASP A 28 19.41 -17.12 -18.59
N GLY A 29 18.20 -17.66 -18.38
CA GLY A 29 16.96 -16.89 -18.24
C GLY A 29 16.30 -16.51 -19.57
N SER A 30 16.86 -16.89 -20.72
CA SER A 30 16.23 -16.70 -22.02
C SER A 30 15.07 -17.68 -22.24
N ILE A 31 14.14 -17.32 -23.13
CA ILE A 31 13.03 -18.18 -23.54
C ILE A 31 13.22 -18.49 -25.01
N LYS A 32 13.27 -19.78 -25.36
CA LYS A 32 13.53 -20.22 -26.73
C LYS A 32 12.52 -21.24 -27.21
N ASN A 33 12.53 -21.46 -28.52
CA ASN A 33 11.62 -22.36 -29.20
C ASN A 33 11.97 -23.86 -29.06
N MET A 34 13.10 -24.17 -28.39
CA MET A 34 13.50 -25.56 -28.14
C MET A 34 14.26 -25.69 -26.82
N PRO A 35 14.29 -26.91 -26.22
CA PRO A 35 15.00 -27.14 -24.97
C PRO A 35 16.51 -26.91 -25.10
N GLU A 36 17.14 -26.43 -24.03
CA GLU A 36 18.58 -26.23 -23.95
C GLU A 36 19.39 -27.50 -24.21
N THR A 37 18.83 -28.66 -23.84
CA THR A 37 19.43 -29.97 -24.01
C THR A 37 19.16 -30.57 -25.37
N ALA A 38 18.40 -29.94 -26.25
CA ALA A 38 18.07 -30.47 -27.55
C ALA A 38 19.30 -30.50 -28.49
N SER A 39 19.34 -31.52 -29.34
CA SER A 39 20.30 -31.53 -30.44
C SER A 39 20.00 -30.38 -31.40
N GLY A 40 20.97 -29.49 -31.59
CA GLY A 40 20.78 -28.27 -32.40
C GLY A 40 20.38 -27.04 -31.58
N SER A 41 20.48 -27.08 -30.26
CA SER A 41 20.16 -25.95 -29.38
C SER A 41 20.93 -24.65 -29.73
N GLN A 42 22.09 -24.77 -30.40
CA GLN A 42 22.82 -23.59 -30.92
C GLN A 42 22.06 -22.80 -31.99
N TYR A 43 21.02 -23.39 -32.58
CA TYR A 43 20.14 -22.70 -33.54
C TYR A 43 18.81 -22.30 -32.94
N ALA A 44 18.66 -22.37 -31.62
CA ALA A 44 17.45 -21.98 -30.93
C ALA A 44 17.19 -20.45 -31.10
N VAL A 45 15.95 -20.11 -31.38
CA VAL A 45 15.49 -18.76 -31.58
C VAL A 45 14.86 -18.24 -30.28
N ASP A 46 15.23 -17.03 -29.93
CA ASP A 46 14.62 -16.35 -28.76
C ASP A 46 13.15 -16.07 -29.03
N LEU A 47 12.29 -16.45 -28.08
CA LEU A 47 10.87 -16.17 -28.06
C LEU A 47 10.57 -15.08 -27.05
N LYS A 48 9.54 -14.29 -27.31
CA LYS A 48 8.98 -13.35 -26.35
C LYS A 48 7.63 -13.87 -25.89
N ARG A 49 7.40 -13.86 -24.58
CA ARG A 49 6.08 -14.17 -24.02
C ARG A 49 5.05 -13.19 -24.56
N ASP A 50 3.93 -13.71 -25.00
CA ASP A 50 2.80 -12.90 -25.45
C ASP A 50 1.78 -12.60 -24.33
N TYR A 51 1.95 -13.25 -23.16
CA TYR A 51 1.08 -13.13 -21.99
C TYR A 51 -0.39 -13.50 -22.27
N VAL A 52 -0.60 -14.34 -23.26
CA VAL A 52 -1.90 -14.99 -23.50
C VAL A 52 -1.93 -16.29 -22.72
N TYR A 53 -2.83 -16.40 -21.75
CA TYR A 53 -2.92 -17.55 -20.84
C TYR A 53 -3.87 -18.60 -21.45
N GLU A 54 -3.38 -19.36 -22.43
CA GLU A 54 -4.15 -20.32 -23.23
C GLU A 54 -4.32 -21.68 -22.55
N THR A 55 -3.35 -22.10 -21.74
CA THR A 55 -3.31 -23.46 -21.20
C THR A 55 -4.00 -23.54 -19.84
N ASP A 56 -5.00 -24.41 -19.74
CA ASP A 56 -5.67 -24.74 -18.47
C ASP A 56 -4.78 -25.68 -17.64
N VAL A 57 -4.30 -25.17 -16.50
CA VAL A 57 -3.42 -25.90 -15.58
C VAL A 57 -4.10 -27.14 -15.01
N ARG A 58 -5.41 -27.05 -14.77
CA ARG A 58 -6.18 -28.18 -14.25
C ARG A 58 -6.27 -29.31 -15.27
N GLU A 59 -6.62 -29.03 -16.52
CA GLU A 59 -6.70 -30.06 -17.56
C GLU A 59 -5.38 -30.77 -17.75
N SER A 60 -4.28 -30.01 -17.80
CA SER A 60 -2.93 -30.56 -17.89
C SER A 60 -2.60 -31.44 -16.69
N ASN A 61 -2.89 -31.03 -15.48
CA ASN A 61 -2.60 -31.80 -14.26
C ASN A 61 -3.52 -33.02 -14.11
N VAL A 62 -4.79 -32.93 -14.46
CA VAL A 62 -5.72 -34.06 -14.42
C VAL A 62 -5.26 -35.15 -15.40
N SER A 63 -4.80 -34.79 -16.60
CA SER A 63 -4.30 -35.76 -17.59
C SER A 63 -3.03 -36.47 -17.12
N LEU A 64 -2.17 -35.78 -16.35
CA LEU A 64 -0.88 -36.32 -15.88
C LEU A 64 -0.97 -37.03 -14.52
N PHE A 65 -1.78 -36.50 -13.59
CA PHE A 65 -1.78 -36.90 -12.17
C PHE A 65 -3.16 -37.36 -11.65
N GLY A 66 -4.20 -37.28 -12.46
CA GLY A 66 -5.51 -37.86 -12.19
C GLY A 66 -6.41 -37.14 -11.21
N LYS A 67 -5.96 -36.07 -10.50
CA LYS A 67 -6.76 -35.34 -9.55
C LYS A 67 -6.34 -33.86 -9.46
N TYR A 68 -7.32 -32.95 -9.56
CA TYR A 68 -7.11 -31.54 -9.38
C TYR A 68 -8.33 -30.90 -8.70
N PRO A 69 -8.21 -30.37 -7.49
CA PRO A 69 -9.31 -29.72 -6.81
C PRO A 69 -9.58 -28.34 -7.40
N GLU A 70 -10.85 -27.96 -7.49
CA GLU A 70 -11.31 -26.65 -7.96
C GLU A 70 -11.56 -25.67 -6.80
N ARG A 71 -11.72 -26.21 -5.60
CA ARG A 71 -12.10 -25.44 -4.41
C ARG A 71 -11.18 -25.72 -3.25
N SER A 72 -10.91 -24.72 -2.46
CA SER A 72 -10.12 -24.83 -1.25
C SER A 72 -10.52 -23.81 -0.21
N PHE A 73 -9.91 -23.91 0.96
CA PHE A 73 -10.04 -22.97 2.05
C PHE A 73 -8.72 -22.25 2.27
N SER A 74 -8.80 -21.06 2.83
CA SER A 74 -7.63 -20.31 3.28
C SER A 74 -7.89 -19.63 4.62
N THR A 75 -6.82 -19.46 5.39
CA THR A 75 -6.81 -18.50 6.49
C THR A 75 -6.36 -17.15 5.96
N VAL A 76 -7.05 -16.10 6.41
CA VAL A 76 -6.84 -14.73 5.92
C VAL A 76 -6.31 -13.89 7.05
N TYR A 77 -5.23 -13.20 6.80
CA TYR A 77 -4.66 -12.19 7.68
C TYR A 77 -4.57 -10.88 6.92
N GLY A 78 -5.12 -9.81 7.50
CA GLY A 78 -5.13 -8.54 6.80
C GLY A 78 -5.04 -7.33 7.71
N ALA A 79 -4.48 -6.27 7.17
CA ALA A 79 -4.45 -4.95 7.76
C ALA A 79 -4.95 -3.92 6.75
N GLY A 80 -5.52 -2.84 7.25
CA GLY A 80 -5.98 -1.75 6.39
C GLY A 80 -5.95 -0.42 7.12
N ILE A 81 -5.85 0.63 6.35
CA ILE A 81 -5.88 2.02 6.82
C ILE A 81 -7.06 2.71 6.15
N VAL A 82 -7.80 3.47 6.94
CA VAL A 82 -8.87 4.35 6.45
C VAL A 82 -8.41 5.78 6.66
N MET A 83 -8.37 6.55 5.59
CA MET A 83 -8.03 7.97 5.61
C MET A 83 -9.27 8.78 5.20
N LYS A 84 -9.63 9.76 6.00
CA LYS A 84 -10.65 10.75 5.64
C LYS A 84 -10.03 11.79 4.72
N VAL A 85 -10.46 11.79 3.46
CA VAL A 85 -10.02 12.78 2.46
C VAL A 85 -10.86 14.05 2.58
N THR A 86 -12.17 13.88 2.77
CA THR A 86 -13.12 14.97 3.03
C THR A 86 -14.16 14.51 4.05
N GLU A 87 -15.13 15.36 4.39
CA GLU A 87 -16.24 15.00 5.28
C GLU A 87 -17.12 13.86 4.73
N ARG A 88 -17.07 13.62 3.43
CA ARG A 88 -17.91 12.63 2.73
C ARG A 88 -17.10 11.59 1.96
N VAL A 89 -15.79 11.70 1.92
CA VAL A 89 -14.94 10.80 1.15
C VAL A 89 -13.90 10.17 2.05
N ASP A 90 -13.96 8.87 2.15
CA ASP A 90 -12.95 8.05 2.80
C ASP A 90 -12.16 7.26 1.75
N MET A 91 -10.84 7.23 1.90
CA MET A 91 -9.95 6.36 1.14
C MET A 91 -9.52 5.20 2.03
N LYS A 92 -9.66 3.98 1.52
CA LYS A 92 -9.29 2.76 2.24
C LYS A 92 -8.20 2.03 1.49
N PHE A 93 -7.13 1.70 2.19
CA PHE A 93 -6.07 0.82 1.72
C PHE A 93 -6.16 -0.48 2.49
N ASN A 94 -6.25 -1.59 1.79
CA ASN A 94 -6.29 -2.92 2.40
C ASN A 94 -5.17 -3.77 1.82
N PHE A 95 -4.57 -4.56 2.69
CA PHE A 95 -3.64 -5.62 2.36
C PHE A 95 -4.06 -6.89 3.08
N GLN A 96 -4.19 -7.97 2.35
CA GLN A 96 -4.58 -9.28 2.88
C GLN A 96 -3.65 -10.35 2.35
N MET A 97 -3.25 -11.27 3.21
CA MET A 97 -2.49 -12.47 2.88
C MET A 97 -3.36 -13.69 3.14
N TYR A 98 -3.42 -14.55 2.15
CA TYR A 98 -4.17 -15.81 2.16
C TYR A 98 -3.18 -16.96 2.21
N ILE A 99 -3.28 -17.77 3.28
CA ILE A 99 -2.54 -19.02 3.42
C ILE A 99 -3.51 -20.13 3.11
N THR A 100 -3.33 -20.81 1.98
CA THR A 100 -4.30 -21.77 1.48
C THR A 100 -4.07 -23.17 2.05
N ALA A 101 -5.09 -24.00 1.99
CA ALA A 101 -4.99 -25.42 2.32
C ALA A 101 -4.56 -26.29 1.12
N THR A 102 -4.38 -25.69 -0.06
CA THR A 102 -4.05 -26.37 -1.31
C THR A 102 -2.64 -26.04 -1.79
N ASP A 103 -2.12 -26.89 -2.66
CA ASP A 103 -0.83 -26.80 -3.37
C ASP A 103 -1.06 -26.89 -4.89
N TYR A 104 -2.22 -26.44 -5.35
CA TYR A 104 -2.65 -26.64 -6.74
C TYR A 104 -2.93 -25.34 -7.48
N ILE A 105 -2.75 -24.18 -6.83
CA ILE A 105 -3.11 -22.88 -7.44
C ILE A 105 -2.17 -22.53 -8.58
N ASP A 106 -0.88 -22.75 -8.39
CA ASP A 106 0.14 -22.52 -9.43
C ASP A 106 0.38 -23.74 -10.33
N GLY A 107 -0.30 -24.86 -10.04
CA GLY A 107 -0.15 -26.11 -10.78
C GLY A 107 1.10 -26.91 -10.43
N LEU A 108 1.96 -26.40 -9.54
CA LEU A 108 3.18 -27.07 -9.11
C LEU A 108 2.98 -27.77 -7.77
N THR A 109 2.99 -29.08 -7.77
CA THR A 109 2.87 -29.91 -6.58
C THR A 109 4.16 -30.69 -6.34
N LYS A 110 4.31 -31.28 -5.17
CA LYS A 110 5.44 -32.17 -4.89
C LYS A 110 5.63 -33.29 -5.94
N GLN A 111 4.54 -33.69 -6.58
CA GLN A 111 4.59 -34.80 -7.58
C GLN A 111 5.15 -34.34 -8.92
N ASN A 112 5.00 -33.09 -9.29
CA ASN A 112 5.41 -32.53 -10.57
C ASN A 112 6.54 -31.48 -10.48
N GLY A 113 7.39 -31.58 -9.45
CA GLY A 113 8.58 -30.74 -9.30
C GLY A 113 8.41 -29.53 -8.41
N GLY A 114 7.24 -29.34 -7.83
CA GLY A 114 6.99 -28.28 -6.83
C GLY A 114 7.53 -28.60 -5.44
N ASN A 115 7.29 -27.71 -4.50
CA ASN A 115 7.72 -27.84 -3.12
C ASN A 115 6.65 -28.50 -2.22
N LYS A 116 6.89 -28.58 -0.90
CA LYS A 116 5.96 -29.17 0.08
C LYS A 116 5.03 -28.12 0.71
N HIS A 117 5.20 -26.87 0.36
CA HIS A 117 4.47 -25.78 1.01
C HIS A 117 3.17 -25.51 0.29
N LYS A 118 2.15 -25.21 1.07
CA LYS A 118 0.85 -24.77 0.55
C LYS A 118 0.99 -23.40 -0.11
N ASP A 119 0.20 -23.20 -1.15
CA ASP A 119 0.17 -21.94 -1.87
C ASP A 119 -0.28 -20.78 -1.00
N LYS A 120 0.25 -19.62 -1.32
CA LYS A 120 -0.10 -18.37 -0.66
C LYS A 120 -0.30 -17.29 -1.71
N PHE A 121 -1.29 -16.44 -1.50
CA PHE A 121 -1.45 -15.27 -2.34
C PHE A 121 -1.79 -14.04 -1.51
N THR A 122 -1.54 -12.88 -2.08
CA THR A 122 -1.85 -11.59 -1.45
C THR A 122 -2.86 -10.83 -2.28
N TYR A 123 -3.71 -10.10 -1.60
CA TYR A 123 -4.67 -9.19 -2.21
C TYR A 123 -4.48 -7.80 -1.63
N SER A 124 -4.25 -6.83 -2.49
CA SER A 124 -4.16 -5.43 -2.12
C SER A 124 -5.24 -4.65 -2.85
N SER A 125 -5.92 -3.76 -2.13
CA SER A 125 -6.95 -2.92 -2.74
C SER A 125 -6.89 -1.49 -2.22
N VAL A 126 -7.23 -0.57 -3.11
CA VAL A 126 -7.51 0.82 -2.79
C VAL A 126 -8.96 1.09 -3.16
N SER A 127 -9.72 1.64 -2.23
CA SER A 127 -11.12 1.97 -2.48
C SER A 127 -11.44 3.38 -1.99
N LEU A 128 -12.29 4.07 -2.75
CA LEU A 128 -12.90 5.34 -2.38
C LEU A 128 -14.34 5.07 -1.97
N GLN A 129 -14.69 5.48 -0.77
CA GLN A 129 -16.06 5.41 -0.26
C GLN A 129 -16.63 6.81 -0.16
N TYR A 130 -17.76 7.02 -0.81
CA TYR A 130 -18.51 8.28 -0.72
C TYR A 130 -19.77 8.07 0.11
N ASP A 131 -19.93 8.90 1.16
CA ASP A 131 -21.11 8.88 2.01
C ASP A 131 -22.17 9.85 1.47
N LEU A 132 -23.25 9.31 0.93
CA LEU A 132 -24.35 10.07 0.35
C LEU A 132 -25.19 10.81 1.41
N ILE A 133 -25.23 10.29 2.65
CA ILE A 133 -26.15 10.73 3.71
C ILE A 133 -25.38 11.30 4.93
N ALA A 134 -24.07 11.41 4.86
CA ALA A 134 -23.28 11.89 5.98
C ALA A 134 -23.74 13.28 6.43
N LYS A 135 -24.10 13.38 7.69
CA LYS A 135 -24.28 14.69 8.34
C LYS A 135 -22.91 15.34 8.44
N PRO A 136 -22.78 16.63 8.10
CA PRO A 136 -21.51 17.34 8.25
C PRO A 136 -20.99 17.19 9.68
N LEU A 137 -19.73 16.77 9.81
CA LEU A 137 -19.08 16.69 11.10
C LEU A 137 -19.13 18.07 11.74
N LYS A 138 -19.87 18.20 12.82
CA LYS A 138 -19.81 19.40 13.65
C LYS A 138 -18.41 19.44 14.26
N ILE A 139 -17.49 20.13 13.59
CA ILE A 139 -16.19 20.45 14.18
C ILE A 139 -16.51 21.27 15.44
N LYS A 140 -16.35 20.66 16.60
CA LYS A 140 -16.39 21.40 17.86
C LYS A 140 -15.22 22.37 17.79
N LYS A 141 -15.48 23.61 17.35
CA LYS A 141 -14.52 24.70 17.48
C LYS A 141 -14.16 24.72 18.97
N LYS A 142 -12.89 24.44 19.30
CA LYS A 142 -12.41 24.66 20.66
C LYS A 142 -12.77 26.10 20.99
N LYS A 143 -13.71 26.29 21.92
CA LYS A 143 -13.99 27.64 22.42
C LYS A 143 -12.65 28.15 22.94
N LYS A 144 -12.17 29.24 22.35
CA LYS A 144 -11.05 29.98 22.96
C LYS A 144 -11.46 30.25 24.39
N PRO A 145 -10.62 30.02 25.38
CA PRO A 145 -10.95 30.43 26.76
C PRO A 145 -11.33 31.88 26.73
N VAL A 146 -12.54 32.17 27.15
CA VAL A 146 -12.99 33.54 27.36
C VAL A 146 -12.27 34.00 28.65
N VAL A 147 -11.23 34.76 28.48
CA VAL A 147 -10.54 35.37 29.62
C VAL A 147 -11.49 36.43 30.14
N ASP A 148 -11.92 36.29 31.38
CA ASP A 148 -12.73 37.30 32.04
C ASP A 148 -11.88 38.59 32.28
N PRO A 149 -12.25 39.72 31.72
CA PRO A 149 -11.45 40.95 31.89
C PRO A 149 -11.22 41.35 33.34
N SER A 150 -12.08 40.90 34.27
CA SER A 150 -11.93 41.18 35.69
C SER A 150 -10.80 40.38 36.37
N THR A 151 -10.31 39.31 35.71
CA THR A 151 -9.20 38.47 36.23
C THR A 151 -7.83 38.91 35.69
N ILE A 152 -7.80 39.89 34.80
CA ILE A 152 -6.56 40.40 34.23
C ILE A 152 -5.97 41.43 35.23
N ASP A 153 -4.78 41.13 35.72
CA ASP A 153 -4.02 42.10 36.51
C ASP A 153 -3.40 43.15 35.58
N TRP A 154 -4.14 44.22 35.36
CA TRP A 154 -3.73 45.30 34.48
C TRP A 154 -2.46 46.03 34.97
N LEU A 155 -2.23 46.01 36.29
CA LEU A 155 -1.04 46.64 36.89
C LEU A 155 0.22 45.78 36.60
N ALA A 156 0.08 44.47 36.55
CA ALA A 156 1.18 43.61 36.20
C ALA A 156 1.48 43.66 34.68
N LEU A 157 0.44 43.85 33.85
CA LEU A 157 0.58 44.01 32.40
C LEU A 157 1.25 45.33 32.02
N ASP A 158 0.93 46.40 32.77
CA ASP A 158 1.48 47.77 32.58
C ASP A 158 2.99 47.86 32.93
N LYS A 159 3.48 46.87 33.68
CA LYS A 159 4.90 46.73 34.06
C LYS A 159 5.62 45.60 33.35
N SER A 160 4.95 44.94 32.40
CA SER A 160 5.60 43.88 31.63
C SER A 160 6.66 44.48 30.69
N ASP A 161 7.80 43.82 30.62
CA ASP A 161 8.93 44.15 29.77
C ASP A 161 9.34 42.82 29.09
N TYR A 162 8.74 42.55 27.92
CA TYR A 162 8.86 41.24 27.22
C TYR A 162 10.26 41.04 26.68
N ASP A 163 10.89 42.06 26.14
CA ASP A 163 12.21 41.97 25.51
C ASP A 163 13.36 42.34 26.47
N LYS A 164 13.00 42.73 27.70
CA LYS A 164 13.92 43.06 28.81
C LYS A 164 14.91 44.18 28.48
N ASP A 165 14.48 45.13 27.69
CA ASP A 165 15.27 46.31 27.36
C ASP A 165 15.22 47.41 28.46
N GLY A 166 14.31 47.24 29.43
CA GLY A 166 14.12 48.15 30.56
C GLY A 166 13.05 49.24 30.31
N VAL A 167 12.29 49.10 29.22
CA VAL A 167 11.13 49.94 28.93
C VAL A 167 9.88 49.06 29.05
N ASP A 168 8.86 49.52 29.75
CA ASP A 168 7.59 48.80 29.88
C ASP A 168 6.94 48.66 28.52
N ASP A 169 6.35 47.47 28.19
CA ASP A 169 5.75 47.12 26.89
C ASP A 169 4.74 48.18 26.39
N MET A 170 4.03 48.87 27.28
CA MET A 170 3.09 49.92 26.92
C MET A 170 3.75 51.25 26.51
N LYS A 171 5.00 51.44 26.84
CA LYS A 171 5.80 52.65 26.54
C LYS A 171 6.85 52.38 25.47
N ASP A 172 7.03 51.11 25.14
CA ASP A 172 8.01 50.67 24.17
C ASP A 172 7.46 50.85 22.75
N ASN A 173 8.11 51.71 21.96
CA ASN A 173 7.82 51.94 20.54
C ASN A 173 8.54 50.95 19.63
N CYS A 174 9.40 50.09 20.17
CA CYS A 174 10.27 49.20 19.43
C CYS A 174 10.21 47.76 19.97
N GLN A 175 9.02 47.24 20.17
CA GLN A 175 8.76 45.93 20.73
C GLN A 175 9.60 44.82 20.06
N GLY A 176 10.36 44.07 20.88
CA GLY A 176 11.23 42.99 20.44
C GLY A 176 12.67 43.39 20.17
N THR A 177 13.12 44.57 20.63
CA THR A 177 14.52 44.99 20.56
C THR A 177 15.23 44.80 21.91
N PRO A 178 16.13 43.82 22.06
CA PRO A 178 16.86 43.63 23.32
C PRO A 178 17.79 44.80 23.64
N LYS A 179 18.03 45.06 24.91
CA LYS A 179 18.75 46.19 25.52
C LYS A 179 20.10 46.57 24.87
N ASP A 180 20.74 45.63 24.20
CA ASP A 180 22.06 45.84 23.59
C ASP A 180 22.00 46.48 22.20
N LYS A 181 20.82 46.81 21.67
CA LYS A 181 20.65 47.40 20.33
C LYS A 181 19.95 48.74 20.30
N SER A 182 19.73 49.37 21.44
CA SER A 182 19.10 50.71 21.55
C SER A 182 19.99 51.87 21.08
N GLU A 183 21.21 51.62 20.62
CA GLU A 183 22.06 52.63 19.99
C GLU A 183 22.00 52.64 18.47
N PHE A 184 20.82 52.75 17.87
CA PHE A 184 20.75 53.28 16.52
C PHE A 184 20.63 54.80 16.59
N ARG A 185 21.80 55.46 16.65
CA ARG A 185 21.97 56.87 16.39
C ARG A 185 21.44 57.15 14.98
N TRP A 186 20.37 57.92 14.92
CA TRP A 186 19.97 58.54 13.67
C TRP A 186 21.03 59.57 13.29
N LEU A 187 21.85 59.28 12.27
CA LEU A 187 22.66 60.26 11.62
C LEU A 187 21.74 61.14 10.76
N SER A 188 21.61 62.39 11.15
CA SER A 188 21.05 63.51 10.40
C SER A 188 21.74 63.74 9.06
#